data_dcc57be17f2fc27c3003bb8a7b9db9be
#
_entry.id   dcc57be17f2fc27c3003bb8a7b9db9be
#
_cell.length_a   1.000
_cell.length_b   1.000
_cell.length_c   1.000
_cell.angle_alpha   90.00
_cell.angle_beta   90.00
_cell.angle_gamma   90.00
#
_symmetry.space_group_name_H-M   'P 1'
#
loop_
_entity.id
_entity.type
_entity.pdbx_description
1 polymer ?
#
loop_
_entity_poly.entity_id
_entity_poly.type
_entity_poly.pdbx_seq_one_letter_code
_entity_poly.pdbx_strand_id
1 'polypeptide(L)'
;MKSHKILFVDHSSVMGGAELSLLDLLAPYVEDSKVLLFQDGPFYDRLKQTGIAVKIVDASKSVLDLRTSGGINSFAAIPELFKLTERVATEAKDCDLILANSQKAFVVAALSNLKVKIPVFWYLRDILTARHFSKLNRSVVVFLANRFAERVLVNSHATGKAFVAAGGKEELLDVVYNGFDPERFDRIAGENTGDLRTELNIGDAPLVGVFSRFSYWKGQHLLLEAVKKLPEVHVILVGKALFGEEEYVAGLKALSDEPELRGRIHWLGFRDDIPALMKTCDIIVHTSTEPEPFGRVIVEGQLAQKPVIASAAGGALEIIDDGVNGCLFPPEDAIALRESIQKLIGDRSLAQSLAQQGYINAKQNFSVENLHDSFAKAISGY
;
A
#
# COMPACT_ATOMS: atom_id res chain seq x y z
N MET A 1 -2.07 8.52 28.14
CA MET A 1 -2.62 9.39 27.07
C MET A 1 -4.13 9.33 27.16
N LYS A 2 -4.85 10.41 26.86
CA LYS A 2 -6.31 10.39 26.77
C LYS A 2 -6.69 9.46 25.62
N SER A 3 -7.52 8.44 25.86
CA SER A 3 -8.02 7.58 24.78
C SER A 3 -8.92 8.44 23.90
N HIS A 4 -8.59 8.51 22.59
CA HIS A 4 -9.45 9.21 21.62
C HIS A 4 -10.47 8.23 21.06
N LYS A 5 -11.70 8.66 20.99
CA LYS A 5 -12.78 7.92 20.37
C LYS A 5 -12.87 8.28 18.89
N ILE A 6 -12.37 7.43 18.02
CA ILE A 6 -12.19 7.72 16.61
C ILE A 6 -13.25 7.00 15.76
N LEU A 7 -13.86 7.73 14.83
CA LEU A 7 -14.60 7.11 13.73
C LEU A 7 -13.67 6.94 12.54
N PHE A 8 -13.19 5.72 12.31
CA PHE A 8 -12.48 5.37 11.09
C PHE A 8 -13.48 5.13 9.96
N VAL A 9 -13.26 5.74 8.80
CA VAL A 9 -14.15 5.60 7.63
C VAL A 9 -13.36 5.12 6.42
N ASP A 10 -13.82 4.03 5.81
CA ASP A 10 -13.27 3.57 4.54
C ASP A 10 -14.37 3.19 3.54
N HIS A 11 -14.06 3.40 2.25
CA HIS A 11 -14.98 3.05 1.18
C HIS A 11 -14.77 1.62 0.68
N SER A 12 -13.60 1.05 0.89
CA SER A 12 -13.19 -0.26 0.37
C SER A 12 -13.45 -1.36 1.39
N SER A 13 -13.83 -2.52 0.89
CA SER A 13 -13.87 -3.76 1.66
C SER A 13 -12.90 -4.82 1.10
N VAL A 14 -12.15 -4.46 0.07
CA VAL A 14 -11.12 -5.32 -0.54
C VAL A 14 -9.80 -5.13 0.22
N MET A 15 -9.13 -6.24 0.54
CA MET A 15 -7.82 -6.18 1.20
C MET A 15 -6.75 -5.65 0.25
N GLY A 16 -6.20 -4.50 0.57
CA GLY A 16 -5.09 -3.85 -0.11
C GLY A 16 -4.10 -3.23 0.87
N GLY A 17 -3.10 -2.52 0.38
CA GLY A 17 -2.08 -1.90 1.22
C GLY A 17 -2.63 -0.84 2.18
N ALA A 18 -3.66 -0.10 1.79
CA ALA A 18 -4.32 0.91 2.61
C ALA A 18 -5.09 0.29 3.77
N GLU A 19 -5.82 -0.81 3.50
CA GLU A 19 -6.62 -1.53 4.48
C GLU A 19 -5.74 -2.27 5.49
N LEU A 20 -4.63 -2.89 5.02
CA LEU A 20 -3.63 -3.49 5.90
C LEU A 20 -3.00 -2.44 6.83
N SER A 21 -2.64 -1.26 6.29
CA SER A 21 -2.09 -0.18 7.12
C SER A 21 -3.11 0.40 8.10
N LEU A 22 -4.40 0.36 7.78
CA LEU A 22 -5.43 0.76 8.73
C LEU A 22 -5.57 -0.25 9.88
N LEU A 23 -5.44 -1.56 9.61
CA LEU A 23 -5.41 -2.59 10.66
C LEU A 23 -4.24 -2.37 11.62
N ASP A 24 -3.05 -2.08 11.07
CA ASP A 24 -1.87 -1.80 11.88
C ASP A 24 -2.07 -0.53 12.75
N LEU A 25 -2.72 0.52 12.20
CA LEU A 25 -2.97 1.79 12.88
C LEU A 25 -3.99 1.70 14.01
N LEU A 26 -5.09 0.97 13.80
CA LEU A 26 -6.24 1.00 14.71
C LEU A 26 -6.03 0.18 16.00
N ALA A 27 -5.00 -0.65 16.08
CA ALA A 27 -4.80 -1.57 17.19
C ALA A 27 -4.89 -0.94 18.59
N PRO A 28 -4.33 0.24 18.90
CA PRO A 28 -4.45 0.89 20.18
C PRO A 28 -5.83 1.51 20.46
N TYR A 29 -6.71 1.57 19.47
CA TYR A 29 -8.00 2.28 19.53
C TYR A 29 -9.22 1.35 19.49
N VAL A 30 -9.01 0.05 19.57
CA VAL A 30 -10.06 -0.99 19.35
C VAL A 30 -11.21 -0.86 20.36
N GLU A 31 -10.93 -0.55 21.63
CA GLU A 31 -11.93 -0.53 22.68
C GLU A 31 -12.90 0.67 22.58
N ASP A 32 -12.38 1.84 22.21
CA ASP A 32 -13.13 3.11 22.27
C ASP A 32 -13.61 3.60 20.90
N SER A 33 -13.08 3.03 19.83
CA SER A 33 -13.31 3.50 18.45
C SER A 33 -14.19 2.56 17.65
N LYS A 34 -14.57 3.00 16.46
CA LYS A 34 -15.38 2.22 15.53
C LYS A 34 -14.97 2.45 14.08
N VAL A 35 -15.22 1.46 13.23
CA VAL A 35 -14.97 1.53 11.79
C VAL A 35 -16.30 1.56 11.04
N LEU A 36 -16.41 2.44 10.08
CA LEU A 36 -17.55 2.54 9.16
C LEU A 36 -17.08 2.22 7.74
N LEU A 37 -17.60 1.15 7.16
CA LEU A 37 -17.33 0.74 5.78
C LEU A 37 -18.52 1.06 4.88
N PHE A 38 -18.24 1.38 3.60
CA PHE A 38 -19.29 1.67 2.62
C PHE A 38 -19.76 0.43 1.85
N GLN A 39 -19.13 -0.71 2.07
CA GLN A 39 -19.54 -1.99 1.48
C GLN A 39 -19.02 -3.16 2.30
N ASP A 40 -19.63 -4.32 2.11
CA ASP A 40 -19.21 -5.59 2.71
C ASP A 40 -18.03 -6.22 1.94
N GLY A 41 -17.26 -7.09 2.62
CA GLY A 41 -16.17 -7.86 2.01
C GLY A 41 -15.07 -8.30 2.97
N PRO A 42 -13.99 -8.91 2.47
CA PRO A 42 -12.93 -9.52 3.30
C PRO A 42 -12.33 -8.61 4.36
N PHE A 43 -12.27 -7.31 4.12
CA PHE A 43 -11.77 -6.35 5.11
C PHE A 43 -12.69 -6.22 6.32
N TYR A 44 -14.01 -6.30 6.12
CA TYR A 44 -14.98 -6.33 7.22
C TYR A 44 -14.76 -7.53 8.16
N ASP A 45 -14.57 -8.73 7.59
CA ASP A 45 -14.30 -9.93 8.38
C ASP A 45 -12.99 -9.80 9.16
N ARG A 46 -11.98 -9.20 8.54
CA ARG A 46 -10.69 -8.98 9.18
C ARG A 46 -10.78 -7.98 10.34
N LEU A 47 -11.54 -6.90 10.18
CA LEU A 47 -11.81 -5.94 11.25
C LEU A 47 -12.54 -6.59 12.42
N LYS A 48 -13.55 -7.41 12.17
CA LYS A 48 -14.24 -8.15 13.24
C LYS A 48 -13.30 -9.01 14.09
N GLN A 49 -12.28 -9.61 13.46
CA GLN A 49 -11.29 -10.41 14.18
C GLN A 49 -10.42 -9.58 15.13
N THR A 50 -10.30 -8.28 14.93
CA THR A 50 -9.59 -7.38 15.87
C THR A 50 -10.40 -7.05 17.13
N GLY A 51 -11.70 -7.27 17.11
CA GLY A 51 -12.62 -6.90 18.18
C GLY A 51 -13.16 -5.47 18.10
N ILE A 52 -12.71 -4.67 17.11
CA ILE A 52 -13.24 -3.30 16.95
C ILE A 52 -14.71 -3.32 16.53
N ALA A 53 -15.48 -2.35 17.00
CA ALA A 53 -16.84 -2.15 16.53
C ALA A 53 -16.83 -1.73 15.04
N VAL A 54 -17.38 -2.58 14.16
CA VAL A 54 -17.44 -2.32 12.74
C VAL A 54 -18.88 -2.31 12.25
N LYS A 55 -19.21 -1.33 11.39
CA LYS A 55 -20.53 -1.15 10.82
C LYS A 55 -20.43 -0.95 9.31
N ILE A 56 -21.37 -1.54 8.57
CA ILE A 56 -21.51 -1.32 7.14
C ILE A 56 -22.61 -0.29 6.91
N VAL A 57 -22.31 0.69 6.08
CA VAL A 57 -23.28 1.62 5.54
C VAL A 57 -23.27 1.47 4.04
N ASP A 58 -24.15 0.62 3.53
CA ASP A 58 -24.20 0.31 2.11
C ASP A 58 -24.30 1.60 1.27
N ALA A 59 -23.24 1.88 0.55
CA ALA A 59 -23.26 2.89 -0.48
C ALA A 59 -23.78 2.26 -1.78
N SER A 60 -24.65 2.98 -2.48
CA SER A 60 -25.12 2.54 -3.79
C SER A 60 -23.96 2.40 -4.78
N LYS A 61 -24.11 1.51 -5.75
CA LYS A 61 -23.14 1.36 -6.84
C LYS A 61 -22.81 2.69 -7.51
N SER A 62 -23.78 3.60 -7.63
CA SER A 62 -23.58 4.93 -8.23
C SER A 62 -22.58 5.79 -7.44
N VAL A 63 -22.48 5.64 -6.12
CA VAL A 63 -21.47 6.33 -5.28
C VAL A 63 -20.13 5.60 -5.32
N LEU A 64 -20.15 4.27 -5.28
CA LEU A 64 -18.94 3.45 -5.34
C LEU A 64 -18.25 3.53 -6.70
N ASP A 65 -19.02 3.61 -7.79
CA ASP A 65 -18.57 3.74 -9.17
C ASP A 65 -18.30 5.19 -9.60
N LEU A 66 -18.42 6.17 -8.72
CA LEU A 66 -17.89 7.53 -8.95
C LEU A 66 -16.37 7.40 -9.19
N ARG A 67 -16.06 6.76 -10.31
CA ARG A 67 -14.73 6.73 -10.87
C ARG A 67 -14.41 8.11 -11.43
N THR A 68 -13.21 8.43 -11.33
CA THR A 68 -12.35 9.44 -11.89
C THR A 68 -12.61 9.90 -13.33
N SER A 69 -13.47 9.24 -14.10
CA SER A 69 -13.93 9.65 -15.43
C SER A 69 -15.30 10.31 -15.32
N GLY A 70 -15.37 11.64 -15.48
CA GLY A 70 -16.58 12.43 -15.44
C GLY A 70 -17.64 12.01 -16.48
N GLY A 71 -18.45 11.02 -16.11
CA GLY A 71 -19.62 10.59 -16.88
C GLY A 71 -20.91 11.21 -16.33
N ILE A 72 -21.91 11.31 -17.21
CA ILE A 72 -23.24 11.92 -16.97
C ILE A 72 -24.00 11.31 -15.77
N ASN A 73 -23.58 10.17 -15.23
CA ASN A 73 -24.19 9.50 -14.08
C ASN A 73 -23.90 10.16 -12.70
N SER A 74 -23.11 11.23 -12.66
CA SER A 74 -22.76 11.93 -11.41
C SER A 74 -23.97 12.53 -10.68
N PHE A 75 -25.00 12.94 -11.39
CA PHE A 75 -26.20 13.56 -10.78
C PHE A 75 -27.07 12.56 -10.01
N ALA A 76 -27.13 11.30 -10.45
CA ALA A 76 -27.86 10.24 -9.74
C ALA A 76 -27.21 9.85 -8.40
N ALA A 77 -25.92 10.11 -8.24
CA ALA A 77 -25.18 9.81 -7.02
C ALA A 77 -25.37 10.87 -5.91
N ILE A 78 -25.83 12.09 -6.24
CA ILE A 78 -25.95 13.19 -5.28
C ILE A 78 -26.89 12.86 -4.10
N PRO A 79 -28.12 12.36 -4.29
CA PRO A 79 -28.99 12.01 -3.17
C PRO A 79 -28.40 10.94 -2.27
N GLU A 80 -27.75 9.94 -2.87
CA GLU A 80 -27.11 8.86 -2.12
C GLU A 80 -25.87 9.36 -1.35
N LEU A 81 -25.11 10.27 -1.93
CA LEU A 81 -24.01 10.94 -1.24
C LEU A 81 -24.51 11.70 0.00
N PHE A 82 -25.64 12.39 -0.10
CA PHE A 82 -26.26 13.08 1.04
C PHE A 82 -26.70 12.09 2.13
N LYS A 83 -27.35 10.98 1.77
CA LYS A 83 -27.73 9.94 2.74
C LYS A 83 -26.50 9.36 3.45
N LEU A 84 -25.43 9.06 2.70
CA LEU A 84 -24.18 8.54 3.24
C LEU A 84 -23.53 9.55 4.19
N THR A 85 -23.52 10.84 3.82
CA THR A 85 -23.06 11.94 4.65
C THR A 85 -23.85 12.03 5.97
N GLU A 86 -25.19 11.87 5.94
CA GLU A 86 -26.02 11.85 7.14
C GLU A 86 -25.71 10.67 8.07
N ARG A 87 -25.46 9.49 7.49
CA ARG A 87 -25.10 8.30 8.26
C ARG A 87 -23.74 8.46 8.91
N VAL A 88 -22.72 8.96 8.19
CA VAL A 88 -21.39 9.26 8.77
C VAL A 88 -21.55 10.30 9.89
N ALA A 89 -22.30 11.38 9.68
CA ALA A 89 -22.56 12.38 10.69
C ALA A 89 -23.24 11.79 11.95
N THR A 90 -24.16 10.85 11.76
CA THR A 90 -24.85 10.19 12.88
C THR A 90 -23.91 9.30 13.68
N GLU A 91 -23.08 8.51 13.00
CA GLU A 91 -22.09 7.63 13.65
C GLU A 91 -20.94 8.42 14.32
N ALA A 92 -20.67 9.64 13.85
CA ALA A 92 -19.61 10.47 14.40
C ALA A 92 -19.98 11.23 15.69
N LYS A 93 -21.27 11.35 16.05
CA LYS A 93 -21.75 12.21 17.15
C LYS A 93 -21.08 11.97 18.51
N ASP A 94 -20.69 10.75 18.77
CA ASP A 94 -20.07 10.31 20.02
C ASP A 94 -18.56 10.08 19.88
N CYS A 95 -17.94 10.57 18.80
CA CYS A 95 -16.50 10.47 18.54
C CYS A 95 -15.81 11.82 18.70
N ASP A 96 -14.53 11.80 19.04
CA ASP A 96 -13.70 12.99 19.17
C ASP A 96 -13.23 13.50 17.78
N LEU A 97 -13.00 12.58 16.84
CA LEU A 97 -12.57 12.88 15.48
C LEU A 97 -13.03 11.82 14.46
N ILE A 98 -12.98 12.18 13.18
CA ILE A 98 -13.18 11.27 12.04
C ILE A 98 -11.86 11.11 11.32
N LEU A 99 -11.42 9.87 11.09
CA LEU A 99 -10.29 9.54 10.21
C LEU A 99 -10.77 8.86 8.94
N ALA A 100 -10.67 9.53 7.81
CA ALA A 100 -10.99 8.97 6.49
C ALA A 100 -9.74 8.33 5.87
N ASN A 101 -9.78 7.00 5.61
CA ASN A 101 -8.64 6.22 5.12
C ASN A 101 -8.54 6.17 3.59
N SER A 102 -9.49 6.75 2.88
CA SER A 102 -9.50 6.80 1.42
C SER A 102 -10.09 8.10 0.89
N GLN A 103 -9.82 8.43 -0.37
CA GLN A 103 -10.34 9.66 -0.98
C GLN A 103 -11.87 9.75 -0.96
N LYS A 104 -12.57 8.67 -1.27
CA LYS A 104 -14.06 8.66 -1.25
C LYS A 104 -14.60 8.80 0.17
N ALA A 105 -13.99 8.11 1.14
CA ALA A 105 -14.33 8.26 2.55
C ALA A 105 -14.10 9.69 3.02
N PHE A 106 -13.02 10.33 2.59
CA PHE A 106 -12.72 11.71 2.93
C PHE A 106 -13.76 12.69 2.38
N VAL A 107 -14.19 12.55 1.13
CA VAL A 107 -15.24 13.42 0.56
C VAL A 107 -16.53 13.36 1.41
N VAL A 108 -16.96 12.17 1.80
CA VAL A 108 -18.15 11.98 2.64
C VAL A 108 -17.94 12.55 4.04
N ALA A 109 -16.80 12.29 4.66
CA ALA A 109 -16.43 12.79 6.00
C ALA A 109 -16.35 14.33 6.01
N ALA A 110 -15.73 14.94 5.00
CA ALA A 110 -15.64 16.39 4.87
C ALA A 110 -17.02 17.05 4.77
N LEU A 111 -17.93 16.46 4.00
CA LEU A 111 -19.31 16.95 3.90
C LEU A 111 -20.10 16.73 5.19
N SER A 112 -19.85 15.65 5.94
CA SER A 112 -20.50 15.37 7.22
C SER A 112 -20.14 16.40 8.29
N ASN A 113 -18.97 17.04 8.19
CA ASN A 113 -18.53 18.09 9.10
C ASN A 113 -19.45 19.33 9.08
N LEU A 114 -20.19 19.56 8.02
CA LEU A 114 -21.23 20.62 7.99
C LEU A 114 -22.35 20.39 9.02
N LYS A 115 -22.55 19.13 9.46
CA LYS A 115 -23.61 18.74 10.40
C LYS A 115 -23.09 18.50 11.83
N VAL A 116 -21.91 17.87 12.00
CA VAL A 116 -21.43 17.44 13.32
C VAL A 116 -20.27 18.26 13.88
N LYS A 117 -19.58 19.05 13.05
CA LYS A 117 -18.47 19.94 13.46
C LYS A 117 -17.40 19.25 14.31
N ILE A 118 -17.01 18.04 13.92
CA ILE A 118 -15.96 17.24 14.55
C ILE A 118 -14.72 17.32 13.67
N PRO A 119 -13.48 17.36 14.21
CA PRO A 119 -12.25 17.34 13.42
C PRO A 119 -12.23 16.19 12.42
N VAL A 120 -11.95 16.49 11.15
CA VAL A 120 -11.85 15.49 10.08
C VAL A 120 -10.41 15.39 9.63
N PHE A 121 -9.86 14.20 9.77
CA PHE A 121 -8.53 13.84 9.30
C PHE A 121 -8.64 13.03 8.02
N TRP A 122 -7.79 13.33 7.05
CA TRP A 122 -7.68 12.52 5.85
C TRP A 122 -6.35 11.79 5.83
N TYR A 123 -6.35 10.47 5.87
CA TYR A 123 -5.15 9.70 5.60
C TYR A 123 -5.03 9.48 4.09
N LEU A 124 -4.27 10.35 3.44
CA LEU A 124 -4.02 10.29 2.00
C LEU A 124 -2.95 9.23 1.70
N ARG A 125 -3.36 8.19 1.02
CA ARG A 125 -2.52 7.02 0.69
C ARG A 125 -2.24 6.89 -0.81
N ASP A 126 -2.62 7.90 -1.59
CA ASP A 126 -2.45 7.94 -3.05
C ASP A 126 -1.64 9.16 -3.46
N ILE A 127 -0.81 9.02 -4.49
CA ILE A 127 -0.16 10.16 -5.12
C ILE A 127 -1.16 10.84 -6.06
N LEU A 128 -1.50 12.10 -5.79
CA LEU A 128 -2.48 12.88 -6.55
C LEU A 128 -1.92 13.37 -7.89
N THR A 129 -1.61 12.44 -8.81
CA THR A 129 -1.12 12.76 -10.16
C THR A 129 -2.24 12.81 -11.19
N ALA A 130 -1.96 13.46 -12.33
CA ALA A 130 -2.88 13.53 -13.48
C ALA A 130 -3.15 12.16 -14.10
N ARG A 131 -2.26 11.20 -13.91
CA ARG A 131 -2.34 9.86 -14.48
C ARG A 131 -3.39 9.00 -13.78
N HIS A 132 -3.49 9.12 -12.45
CA HIS A 132 -4.42 8.34 -11.64
C HIS A 132 -5.76 9.04 -11.40
N PHE A 133 -5.77 10.37 -11.44
CA PHE A 133 -6.96 11.16 -11.10
C PHE A 133 -7.22 12.25 -12.13
N SER A 134 -8.47 12.41 -12.55
CA SER A 134 -8.85 13.54 -13.42
C SER A 134 -8.55 14.88 -12.73
N LYS A 135 -8.31 15.92 -13.53
CA LYS A 135 -8.06 17.27 -13.02
C LYS A 135 -9.19 17.75 -12.10
N LEU A 136 -10.44 17.46 -12.49
CA LEU A 136 -11.62 17.86 -11.72
C LEU A 136 -11.64 17.17 -10.34
N ASN A 137 -11.41 15.85 -10.30
CA ASN A 137 -11.42 15.11 -9.03
C ASN A 137 -10.32 15.57 -8.09
N ARG A 138 -9.11 15.82 -8.60
CA ARG A 138 -8.02 16.37 -7.80
C ARG A 138 -8.40 17.75 -7.24
N SER A 139 -8.93 18.64 -8.09
CA SER A 139 -9.33 19.99 -7.66
C SER A 139 -10.45 19.95 -6.60
N VAL A 140 -11.43 19.08 -6.77
CA VAL A 140 -12.53 18.94 -5.80
C VAL A 140 -12.04 18.42 -4.46
N VAL A 141 -11.26 17.34 -4.46
CA VAL A 141 -10.80 16.76 -3.18
C VAL A 141 -9.82 17.66 -2.45
N VAL A 142 -8.93 18.35 -3.18
CA VAL A 142 -8.00 19.33 -2.60
C VAL A 142 -8.75 20.55 -2.07
N PHE A 143 -9.77 21.05 -2.77
CA PHE A 143 -10.62 22.12 -2.27
C PHE A 143 -11.33 21.70 -0.96
N LEU A 144 -11.88 20.49 -0.91
CA LEU A 144 -12.52 19.98 0.31
C LEU A 144 -11.50 19.82 1.45
N ALA A 145 -10.29 19.34 1.16
CA ALA A 145 -9.23 19.22 2.15
C ALA A 145 -8.83 20.59 2.72
N ASN A 146 -8.57 21.57 1.86
CA ASN A 146 -8.23 22.93 2.27
C ASN A 146 -9.33 23.64 3.07
N ARG A 147 -10.59 23.18 2.97
CA ARG A 147 -11.73 23.80 3.63
C ARG A 147 -12.20 23.09 4.89
N PHE A 148 -12.06 21.76 4.94
CA PHE A 148 -12.71 20.93 5.96
C PHE A 148 -11.76 19.97 6.67
N ALA A 149 -10.58 19.66 6.10
CA ALA A 149 -9.63 18.82 6.81
C ALA A 149 -8.96 19.62 7.94
N GLU A 150 -8.89 19.01 9.10
CA GLU A 150 -8.09 19.48 10.22
C GLU A 150 -6.61 19.17 9.97
N ARG A 151 -6.34 17.95 9.50
CA ARG A 151 -5.03 17.47 9.03
C ARG A 151 -5.20 16.54 7.84
N VAL A 152 -4.16 16.51 7.00
CA VAL A 152 -3.96 15.54 5.94
C VAL A 152 -2.73 14.72 6.30
N LEU A 153 -2.97 13.51 6.82
CA LEU A 153 -1.90 12.57 7.11
C LEU A 153 -1.44 11.95 5.80
N VAL A 154 -0.15 11.93 5.56
CA VAL A 154 0.42 11.34 4.35
C VAL A 154 1.40 10.24 4.72
N ASN A 155 1.40 9.15 3.94
CA ASN A 155 2.26 8.00 4.21
C ASN A 155 3.69 8.15 3.68
N SER A 156 4.02 9.31 3.09
CA SER A 156 5.37 9.68 2.65
C SER A 156 5.45 11.18 2.33
N HIS A 157 6.65 11.74 2.34
CA HIS A 157 6.88 13.09 1.84
C HIS A 157 6.55 13.21 0.34
N ALA A 158 6.75 12.14 -0.45
CA ALA A 158 6.38 12.11 -1.86
C ALA A 158 4.87 12.31 -2.05
N THR A 159 4.04 11.66 -1.23
CA THR A 159 2.58 11.87 -1.23
C THR A 159 2.21 13.29 -0.81
N GLY A 160 2.89 13.84 0.21
CA GLY A 160 2.71 15.23 0.65
C GLY A 160 3.05 16.25 -0.44
N LYS A 161 4.20 16.09 -1.11
CA LYS A 161 4.59 16.93 -2.25
C LYS A 161 3.57 16.90 -3.37
N ALA A 162 3.01 15.73 -3.69
CA ALA A 162 1.97 15.60 -4.70
C ALA A 162 0.66 16.30 -4.30
N PHE A 163 0.29 16.28 -3.02
CA PHE A 163 -0.85 17.02 -2.48
C PHE A 163 -0.66 18.53 -2.63
N VAL A 164 0.50 19.07 -2.24
CA VAL A 164 0.83 20.50 -2.39
C VAL A 164 0.87 20.90 -3.87
N ALA A 165 1.49 20.09 -4.74
CA ALA A 165 1.50 20.32 -6.18
C ALA A 165 0.10 20.33 -6.83
N ALA A 166 -0.86 19.64 -6.22
CA ALA A 166 -2.27 19.66 -6.62
C ALA A 166 -3.06 20.88 -6.05
N GLY A 167 -2.40 21.78 -5.29
CA GLY A 167 -3.00 22.97 -4.66
C GLY A 167 -3.42 22.77 -3.20
N GLY A 168 -2.98 21.70 -2.57
CA GLY A 168 -3.18 21.46 -1.14
C GLY A 168 -2.31 22.38 -0.28
N LYS A 169 -2.81 22.75 0.89
CA LYS A 169 -2.10 23.59 1.85
C LYS A 169 -1.06 22.77 2.61
N GLU A 170 0.18 23.21 2.59
CA GLU A 170 1.30 22.52 3.24
C GLU A 170 1.13 22.45 4.78
N GLU A 171 0.54 23.49 5.37
CA GLU A 171 0.27 23.55 6.80
C GLU A 171 -0.70 22.49 7.33
N LEU A 172 -1.44 21.81 6.45
CA LEU A 172 -2.32 20.70 6.82
C LEU A 172 -1.60 19.37 6.91
N LEU A 173 -0.35 19.28 6.41
CA LEU A 173 0.34 18.00 6.26
C LEU A 173 1.02 17.54 7.55
N ASP A 174 0.78 16.27 7.89
CA ASP A 174 1.59 15.50 8.82
C ASP A 174 2.02 14.19 8.16
N VAL A 175 3.33 13.88 8.23
CA VAL A 175 3.84 12.62 7.71
C VAL A 175 3.69 11.55 8.78
N VAL A 176 2.92 10.51 8.45
CA VAL A 176 2.71 9.33 9.28
C VAL A 176 2.99 8.11 8.42
N TYR A 177 4.19 7.57 8.51
CA TYR A 177 4.58 6.39 7.74
C TYR A 177 3.76 5.17 8.11
N ASN A 178 3.63 4.21 7.19
CA ASN A 178 3.05 2.92 7.51
C ASN A 178 3.94 2.19 8.53
N GLY A 179 3.30 1.52 9.50
CA GLY A 179 3.99 0.68 10.47
C GLY A 179 3.88 -0.80 10.13
N PHE A 180 4.85 -1.56 10.60
CA PHE A 180 4.92 -3.01 10.42
C PHE A 180 5.30 -3.66 11.74
N ASP A 181 4.74 -4.84 12.02
CA ASP A 181 5.14 -5.68 13.13
C ASP A 181 6.29 -6.59 12.70
N PRO A 182 7.53 -6.38 13.20
CA PRO A 182 8.67 -7.22 12.84
C PRO A 182 8.49 -8.67 13.28
N GLU A 183 7.75 -8.92 14.37
CA GLU A 183 7.55 -10.28 14.90
C GLU A 183 6.81 -11.18 13.91
N ARG A 184 5.98 -10.64 13.04
CA ARG A 184 5.34 -11.40 11.95
C ARG A 184 6.34 -12.05 11.01
N PHE A 185 7.53 -11.46 10.89
CA PHE A 185 8.63 -11.99 10.10
C PHE A 185 9.59 -12.82 10.95
N ASP A 186 9.90 -12.36 12.16
CA ASP A 186 10.88 -13.01 13.04
C ASP A 186 10.41 -14.40 13.52
N ARG A 187 9.09 -14.58 13.75
CA ARG A 187 8.50 -15.87 14.17
C ARG A 187 8.52 -16.96 13.10
N ILE A 188 8.74 -16.62 11.84
CA ILE A 188 8.84 -17.61 10.77
C ILE A 188 10.22 -18.24 10.83
N ALA A 189 10.30 -19.40 11.46
CA ALA A 189 11.49 -20.23 11.44
C ALA A 189 11.73 -20.77 10.02
N GLY A 190 13.02 -21.00 9.67
CA GLY A 190 13.42 -21.42 8.34
C GLY A 190 12.87 -22.77 7.85
N GLU A 191 12.17 -23.51 8.71
CA GLU A 191 11.62 -24.83 8.41
C GLU A 191 10.52 -24.81 7.32
N ASN A 192 9.75 -23.72 7.20
CA ASN A 192 8.70 -23.60 6.17
C ASN A 192 9.18 -23.01 4.84
N THR A 193 10.44 -22.59 4.73
CA THR A 193 10.95 -21.95 3.51
C THR A 193 11.49 -22.96 2.48
N GLY A 194 11.81 -24.18 2.91
CA GLY A 194 12.33 -25.24 2.06
C GLY A 194 11.27 -25.90 1.15
N ASP A 195 10.01 -25.94 1.59
CA ASP A 195 8.95 -26.63 0.87
C ASP A 195 8.69 -26.00 -0.50
N LEU A 196 8.64 -24.65 -0.58
CA LEU A 196 8.38 -23.97 -1.85
C LEU A 196 9.48 -24.24 -2.91
N ARG A 197 10.76 -24.25 -2.54
CA ARG A 197 11.84 -24.56 -3.49
C ARG A 197 11.75 -25.97 -4.04
N THR A 198 11.33 -26.91 -3.19
CA THR A 198 11.08 -28.31 -3.55
C THR A 198 9.85 -28.42 -4.47
N GLU A 199 8.74 -27.75 -4.12
CA GLU A 199 7.52 -27.71 -4.94
C GLU A 199 7.79 -27.13 -6.35
N LEU A 200 8.60 -26.08 -6.43
CA LEU A 200 8.97 -25.44 -7.67
C LEU A 200 10.09 -26.19 -8.43
N ASN A 201 10.70 -27.22 -7.80
CA ASN A 201 11.84 -27.99 -8.34
C ASN A 201 13.01 -27.11 -8.83
N ILE A 202 13.37 -26.09 -8.04
CA ILE A 202 14.41 -25.11 -8.40
C ILE A 202 15.74 -25.30 -7.66
N GLY A 203 15.80 -26.16 -6.65
CA GLY A 203 17.00 -26.40 -5.84
C GLY A 203 17.61 -25.10 -5.30
N ASP A 204 18.93 -24.95 -5.52
CA ASP A 204 19.70 -23.77 -5.08
C ASP A 204 19.73 -22.63 -6.10
N ALA A 205 18.95 -22.68 -7.17
CA ALA A 205 18.90 -21.62 -8.16
C ALA A 205 18.46 -20.28 -7.52
N PRO A 206 19.01 -19.13 -7.94
CA PRO A 206 18.60 -17.83 -7.43
C PRO A 206 17.09 -17.58 -7.65
N LEU A 207 16.40 -17.20 -6.57
CA LEU A 207 14.96 -16.95 -6.56
C LEU A 207 14.67 -15.46 -6.29
N VAL A 208 14.08 -14.79 -7.26
CA VAL A 208 13.66 -13.38 -7.17
C VAL A 208 12.15 -13.32 -6.95
N GLY A 209 11.70 -12.56 -5.95
CA GLY A 209 10.28 -12.41 -5.63
C GLY A 209 9.74 -11.01 -5.97
N VAL A 210 8.57 -10.96 -6.64
CA VAL A 210 7.78 -9.75 -6.77
C VAL A 210 6.39 -9.96 -6.15
N PHE A 211 6.00 -9.03 -5.26
CA PHE A 211 4.81 -9.11 -4.42
C PHE A 211 3.95 -7.88 -4.64
N SER A 212 2.98 -7.97 -5.53
CA SER A 212 2.08 -6.86 -5.81
C SER A 212 0.85 -7.33 -6.56
N ARG A 213 -0.22 -6.53 -6.57
CA ARG A 213 -1.28 -6.74 -7.56
C ARG A 213 -0.69 -6.64 -8.97
N PHE A 214 -1.23 -7.41 -9.89
CA PHE A 214 -0.80 -7.35 -11.28
C PHE A 214 -1.46 -6.16 -11.96
N SER A 215 -0.66 -5.17 -12.30
CA SER A 215 -1.07 -4.01 -13.08
C SER A 215 0.14 -3.39 -13.78
N TYR A 216 -0.12 -2.71 -14.92
CA TYR A 216 0.95 -2.20 -15.76
C TYR A 216 1.94 -1.32 -15.00
N TRP A 217 1.44 -0.42 -14.15
CA TRP A 217 2.29 0.50 -13.39
C TRP A 217 3.09 -0.17 -12.26
N LYS A 218 2.76 -1.43 -11.90
CA LYS A 218 3.57 -2.24 -10.98
C LYS A 218 4.77 -2.92 -11.65
N GLY A 219 4.85 -2.89 -12.97
CA GLY A 219 6.07 -3.16 -13.73
C GLY A 219 6.59 -4.60 -13.67
N GLN A 220 5.73 -5.62 -13.41
CA GLN A 220 6.18 -7.02 -13.42
C GLN A 220 6.84 -7.40 -14.75
N HIS A 221 6.39 -6.82 -15.87
CA HIS A 221 7.00 -7.03 -17.16
C HIS A 221 8.47 -6.60 -17.23
N LEU A 222 8.88 -5.55 -16.49
CA LEU A 222 10.28 -5.12 -16.42
C LEU A 222 11.17 -6.19 -15.75
N LEU A 223 10.66 -6.85 -14.70
CA LEU A 223 11.40 -7.95 -14.09
C LEU A 223 11.56 -9.11 -15.06
N LEU A 224 10.49 -9.49 -15.78
CA LEU A 224 10.57 -10.57 -16.75
C LEU A 224 11.56 -10.23 -17.87
N GLU A 225 11.54 -9.01 -18.40
CA GLU A 225 12.53 -8.55 -19.38
C GLU A 225 13.96 -8.56 -18.84
N ALA A 226 14.17 -8.14 -17.60
CA ALA A 226 15.48 -8.16 -16.95
C ALA A 226 16.05 -9.59 -16.84
N VAL A 227 15.23 -10.56 -16.40
CA VAL A 227 15.67 -11.94 -16.15
C VAL A 227 15.74 -12.80 -17.43
N LYS A 228 15.28 -12.35 -18.58
CA LYS A 228 15.55 -13.02 -19.87
C LYS A 228 17.03 -13.29 -20.12
N LYS A 229 17.90 -12.41 -19.66
CA LYS A 229 19.36 -12.51 -19.83
C LYS A 229 20.08 -13.11 -18.63
N LEU A 230 19.35 -13.66 -17.67
CA LEU A 230 19.85 -14.33 -16.46
C LEU A 230 19.24 -15.74 -16.39
N PRO A 231 19.74 -16.71 -17.19
CA PRO A 231 19.11 -18.02 -17.38
C PRO A 231 19.06 -18.87 -16.11
N GLU A 232 19.88 -18.58 -15.10
CA GLU A 232 19.93 -19.25 -13.81
C GLU A 232 18.86 -18.76 -12.82
N VAL A 233 18.21 -17.59 -13.11
CA VAL A 233 17.31 -16.93 -12.18
C VAL A 233 15.88 -17.43 -12.35
N HIS A 234 15.27 -17.86 -11.26
CA HIS A 234 13.85 -18.12 -11.15
C HIS A 234 13.11 -16.94 -10.53
N VAL A 235 11.84 -16.78 -10.90
CA VAL A 235 10.98 -15.68 -10.40
C VAL A 235 9.68 -16.23 -9.83
N ILE A 236 9.29 -15.76 -8.66
CA ILE A 236 7.91 -15.90 -8.17
C ILE A 236 7.13 -14.62 -8.36
N LEU A 237 5.94 -14.74 -8.94
CA LEU A 237 4.95 -13.67 -9.09
C LEU A 237 3.82 -13.90 -8.08
N VAL A 238 3.75 -13.06 -7.04
CA VAL A 238 2.76 -13.20 -5.96
C VAL A 238 1.78 -12.04 -6.02
N GLY A 239 0.51 -12.37 -6.22
CA GLY A 239 -0.58 -11.41 -6.33
C GLY A 239 -1.64 -11.83 -7.34
N LYS A 240 -2.55 -10.93 -7.63
CA LYS A 240 -3.61 -11.12 -8.63
C LYS A 240 -3.95 -9.82 -9.34
N ALA A 241 -4.59 -9.93 -10.51
CA ALA A 241 -5.22 -8.80 -11.18
C ALA A 241 -6.40 -8.28 -10.36
N LEU A 242 -6.56 -6.97 -10.36
CA LEU A 242 -7.73 -6.28 -9.84
C LEU A 242 -8.10 -5.17 -10.84
N PHE A 243 -9.37 -4.78 -10.86
CA PHE A 243 -9.82 -3.57 -11.58
C PHE A 243 -9.62 -3.58 -13.11
N GLY A 244 -9.81 -4.72 -13.78
CA GLY A 244 -9.79 -4.79 -15.25
C GLY A 244 -8.38 -4.87 -15.84
N GLU A 245 -7.43 -5.47 -15.14
CA GLU A 245 -6.04 -5.67 -15.60
C GLU A 245 -5.82 -7.04 -16.27
N GLU A 246 -6.89 -7.69 -16.73
CA GLU A 246 -6.84 -9.05 -17.30
C GLU A 246 -5.98 -9.10 -18.57
N GLU A 247 -6.02 -8.07 -19.41
CA GLU A 247 -5.20 -7.96 -20.63
C GLU A 247 -3.72 -7.88 -20.28
N TYR A 248 -3.36 -7.10 -19.27
CA TYR A 248 -1.99 -7.03 -18.79
C TYR A 248 -1.47 -8.38 -18.29
N VAL A 249 -2.29 -9.12 -17.53
CA VAL A 249 -1.93 -10.48 -17.07
C VAL A 249 -1.78 -11.44 -18.24
N ALA A 250 -2.64 -11.36 -19.25
CA ALA A 250 -2.49 -12.16 -20.47
C ALA A 250 -1.16 -11.88 -21.19
N GLY A 251 -0.77 -10.60 -21.29
CA GLY A 251 0.53 -10.19 -21.81
C GLY A 251 1.71 -10.73 -21.00
N LEU A 252 1.63 -10.66 -19.67
CA LEU A 252 2.66 -11.24 -18.78
C LEU A 252 2.79 -12.76 -18.93
N LYS A 253 1.68 -13.48 -19.09
CA LYS A 253 1.70 -14.93 -19.35
C LYS A 253 2.36 -15.26 -20.67
N ALA A 254 1.99 -14.55 -21.74
CA ALA A 254 2.62 -14.71 -23.04
C ALA A 254 4.15 -14.49 -22.97
N LEU A 255 4.57 -13.45 -22.23
CA LEU A 255 5.99 -13.16 -21.98
C LEU A 255 6.66 -14.30 -21.20
N SER A 256 6.00 -14.86 -20.17
CA SER A 256 6.50 -16.00 -19.38
C SER A 256 6.70 -17.28 -20.20
N ASP A 257 5.96 -17.43 -21.29
CA ASP A 257 6.01 -18.61 -22.17
C ASP A 257 7.11 -18.50 -23.24
N GLU A 258 7.79 -17.35 -23.36
CA GLU A 258 8.91 -17.20 -24.28
C GLU A 258 10.06 -18.18 -23.93
N PRO A 259 10.83 -18.66 -24.94
CA PRO A 259 11.86 -19.67 -24.74
C PRO A 259 12.85 -19.36 -23.63
N GLU A 260 13.23 -18.09 -23.46
CA GLU A 260 14.18 -17.62 -22.47
C GLU A 260 13.64 -17.64 -21.03
N LEU A 261 12.31 -17.64 -20.85
CA LEU A 261 11.67 -17.56 -19.52
C LEU A 261 10.94 -18.84 -19.14
N ARG A 262 10.65 -19.69 -20.12
CA ARG A 262 9.82 -20.89 -19.91
C ARG A 262 10.38 -21.78 -18.79
N GLY A 263 9.49 -22.14 -17.86
CA GLY A 263 9.81 -22.99 -16.71
C GLY A 263 10.52 -22.27 -15.55
N ARG A 264 10.80 -20.97 -15.69
CA ARG A 264 11.48 -20.20 -14.63
C ARG A 264 10.59 -19.15 -13.96
N ILE A 265 9.38 -18.91 -14.50
CA ILE A 265 8.43 -17.95 -13.95
C ILE A 265 7.29 -18.70 -13.26
N HIS A 266 7.18 -18.52 -11.96
CA HIS A 266 6.25 -19.25 -11.11
C HIS A 266 5.13 -18.33 -10.62
N TRP A 267 3.91 -18.62 -11.05
CA TRP A 267 2.71 -17.85 -10.70
C TRP A 267 2.06 -18.44 -9.45
N LEU A 268 2.20 -17.76 -8.30
CA LEU A 268 1.66 -18.24 -7.03
C LEU A 268 0.25 -17.71 -6.71
N GLY A 269 -0.25 -16.76 -7.51
CA GLY A 269 -1.54 -16.14 -7.26
C GLY A 269 -1.57 -15.30 -5.97
N PHE A 270 -2.76 -15.06 -5.45
CA PHE A 270 -2.93 -14.38 -4.17
C PHE A 270 -2.56 -15.34 -3.02
N ARG A 271 -1.73 -14.85 -2.10
CA ARG A 271 -1.21 -15.60 -0.95
C ARG A 271 -1.32 -14.74 0.32
N ASP A 272 -1.53 -15.40 1.46
CA ASP A 272 -1.58 -14.76 2.79
C ASP A 272 -0.29 -14.98 3.59
N ASP A 273 0.54 -15.97 3.21
CA ASP A 273 1.81 -16.34 3.83
C ASP A 273 3.00 -15.54 3.28
N ILE A 274 2.79 -14.27 2.99
CA ILE A 274 3.77 -13.36 2.38
C ILE A 274 5.14 -13.36 3.09
N PRO A 275 5.22 -13.28 4.44
CA PRO A 275 6.50 -13.32 5.12
C PRO A 275 7.31 -14.60 4.87
N ALA A 276 6.66 -15.77 4.81
CA ALA A 276 7.33 -17.05 4.52
C ALA A 276 7.85 -17.08 3.07
N LEU A 277 7.01 -16.65 2.12
CA LEU A 277 7.41 -16.56 0.72
C LEU A 277 8.58 -15.60 0.51
N MET A 278 8.57 -14.43 1.15
CA MET A 278 9.69 -13.48 1.09
C MET A 278 10.96 -14.07 1.66
N LYS A 279 10.89 -14.80 2.78
CA LYS A 279 12.06 -15.49 3.36
C LYS A 279 12.63 -16.60 2.47
N THR A 280 11.83 -17.19 1.59
CA THR A 280 12.30 -18.20 0.62
C THR A 280 13.07 -17.57 -0.54
N CYS A 281 12.81 -16.33 -0.91
CA CYS A 281 13.50 -15.61 -1.96
C CYS A 281 14.95 -15.28 -1.58
N ASP A 282 15.80 -15.10 -2.58
CA ASP A 282 17.14 -14.55 -2.41
C ASP A 282 17.14 -13.02 -2.54
N ILE A 283 16.27 -12.47 -3.39
CA ILE A 283 16.13 -11.04 -3.65
C ILE A 283 14.63 -10.70 -3.76
N ILE A 284 14.23 -9.58 -3.14
CA ILE A 284 12.89 -9.00 -3.33
C ILE A 284 13.00 -7.81 -4.27
N VAL A 285 12.09 -7.73 -5.25
CA VAL A 285 12.10 -6.66 -6.24
C VAL A 285 10.79 -5.87 -6.23
N HIS A 286 10.90 -4.56 -6.22
CA HIS A 286 9.80 -3.61 -6.38
C HIS A 286 9.98 -2.85 -7.68
N THR A 287 9.14 -3.10 -8.68
CA THR A 287 9.32 -2.69 -10.08
C THR A 287 8.40 -1.58 -10.56
N SER A 288 7.73 -0.86 -9.65
CA SER A 288 6.74 0.17 -10.06
C SER A 288 7.33 1.16 -11.08
N THR A 289 6.63 1.33 -12.22
CA THR A 289 7.02 2.28 -13.29
C THR A 289 6.62 3.71 -12.96
N GLU A 290 5.76 3.88 -11.95
CA GLU A 290 5.28 5.16 -11.47
C GLU A 290 5.64 5.36 -10.00
N PRO A 291 5.69 6.61 -9.51
CA PRO A 291 5.94 6.88 -8.11
C PRO A 291 4.97 6.13 -7.19
N GLU A 292 5.51 5.33 -6.30
CA GLU A 292 4.74 4.61 -5.28
C GLU A 292 4.43 5.56 -4.12
N PRO A 293 3.20 5.57 -3.57
CA PRO A 293 2.89 6.39 -2.38
C PRO A 293 3.79 6.09 -1.19
N PHE A 294 4.08 4.81 -0.94
CA PHE A 294 5.01 4.39 0.11
C PHE A 294 5.92 3.24 -0.36
N GLY A 295 5.33 2.08 -0.69
CA GLY A 295 6.08 0.87 -1.06
C GLY A 295 6.18 -0.13 0.09
N ARG A 296 5.03 -0.59 0.61
CA ARG A 296 4.96 -1.57 1.71
C ARG A 296 5.88 -2.77 1.50
N VAL A 297 5.90 -3.31 0.29
CA VAL A 297 6.71 -4.50 -0.05
C VAL A 297 8.21 -4.30 0.14
N ILE A 298 8.70 -3.05 0.06
CA ILE A 298 10.11 -2.72 0.30
C ILE A 298 10.44 -2.97 1.77
N VAL A 299 9.64 -2.41 2.68
CA VAL A 299 9.81 -2.61 4.13
C VAL A 299 9.58 -4.08 4.51
N GLU A 300 8.58 -4.73 3.94
CA GLU A 300 8.29 -6.15 4.17
C GLU A 300 9.47 -7.03 3.71
N GLY A 301 10.11 -6.73 2.57
CA GLY A 301 11.32 -7.40 2.10
C GLY A 301 12.53 -7.18 3.03
N GLN A 302 12.71 -5.96 3.54
CA GLN A 302 13.72 -5.63 4.55
C GLN A 302 13.48 -6.40 5.86
N LEU A 303 12.24 -6.48 6.35
CA LEU A 303 11.87 -7.27 7.54
C LEU A 303 12.06 -8.78 7.33
N ALA A 304 11.89 -9.27 6.11
CA ALA A 304 12.21 -10.65 5.76
C ALA A 304 13.74 -10.93 5.73
N GLN A 305 14.57 -9.92 6.01
CA GLN A 305 16.03 -9.97 5.95
C GLN A 305 16.53 -10.38 4.55
N LYS A 306 15.92 -9.79 3.51
CA LYS A 306 16.33 -9.99 2.12
C LYS A 306 16.84 -8.69 1.53
N PRO A 307 17.84 -8.74 0.63
CA PRO A 307 18.21 -7.58 -0.14
C PRO A 307 17.03 -7.16 -1.01
N VAL A 308 16.73 -5.87 -1.02
CA VAL A 308 15.62 -5.29 -1.78
C VAL A 308 16.17 -4.42 -2.91
N ILE A 309 15.66 -4.63 -4.11
CA ILE A 309 15.88 -3.76 -5.27
C ILE A 309 14.58 -3.03 -5.55
N ALA A 310 14.59 -1.70 -5.62
CA ALA A 310 13.39 -0.93 -5.88
C ALA A 310 13.58 0.12 -6.96
N SER A 311 12.49 0.41 -7.68
CA SER A 311 12.41 1.53 -8.61
C SER A 311 12.56 2.86 -7.84
N ALA A 312 13.45 3.74 -8.32
CA ALA A 312 13.82 5.01 -7.69
C ALA A 312 12.75 6.09 -7.85
N ALA A 313 11.55 5.87 -7.30
CA ALA A 313 10.43 6.81 -7.42
C ALA A 313 9.51 6.79 -6.20
N GLY A 314 8.98 7.97 -5.84
CA GLY A 314 8.01 8.11 -4.75
C GLY A 314 8.57 7.73 -3.38
N GLY A 315 7.79 7.01 -2.58
CA GLY A 315 8.15 6.59 -1.23
C GLY A 315 9.34 5.63 -1.15
N ALA A 316 9.68 4.94 -2.25
CA ALA A 316 10.88 4.08 -2.28
C ALA A 316 12.17 4.85 -1.96
N LEU A 317 12.25 6.12 -2.37
CA LEU A 317 13.38 7.02 -2.10
C LEU A 317 13.49 7.44 -0.62
N GLU A 318 12.45 7.20 0.17
CA GLU A 318 12.41 7.51 1.60
C GLU A 318 12.72 6.27 2.46
N ILE A 319 12.62 5.08 1.86
CA ILE A 319 12.87 3.81 2.52
C ILE A 319 14.29 3.30 2.24
N ILE A 320 14.74 3.45 0.98
CA ILE A 320 16.04 2.93 0.54
C ILE A 320 17.06 4.06 0.42
N ASP A 321 18.17 3.90 1.13
CA ASP A 321 19.44 4.57 0.90
C ASP A 321 20.27 3.64 0.01
N ASP A 322 20.48 4.05 -1.25
CA ASP A 322 21.06 3.20 -2.30
C ASP A 322 22.47 2.71 -1.95
N GLY A 323 22.66 1.41 -2.06
CA GLY A 323 23.94 0.75 -1.72
C GLY A 323 24.20 0.60 -0.21
N VAL A 324 23.30 1.08 0.66
CA VAL A 324 23.41 0.98 2.13
C VAL A 324 22.43 -0.05 2.69
N ASN A 325 21.12 0.11 2.43
CA ASN A 325 20.06 -0.75 2.97
C ASN A 325 19.17 -1.38 1.89
N GLY A 326 19.57 -1.27 0.63
CA GLY A 326 18.92 -1.79 -0.56
C GLY A 326 19.57 -1.23 -1.82
N CYS A 327 19.01 -1.53 -2.98
CA CYS A 327 19.44 -0.98 -4.26
C CYS A 327 18.29 -0.23 -4.94
N LEU A 328 18.62 0.87 -5.59
CA LEU A 328 17.70 1.64 -6.42
C LEU A 328 18.08 1.50 -7.89
N PHE A 329 17.08 1.41 -8.77
CA PHE A 329 17.28 1.48 -10.21
C PHE A 329 16.32 2.50 -10.84
N PRO A 330 16.66 3.14 -11.98
CA PRO A 330 15.78 4.08 -12.64
C PRO A 330 14.45 3.41 -13.05
N PRO A 331 13.29 4.09 -12.86
CA PRO A 331 12.02 3.56 -13.34
C PRO A 331 12.07 3.18 -14.83
N GLU A 332 11.38 2.09 -15.19
CA GLU A 332 11.30 1.58 -16.57
C GLU A 332 12.63 1.08 -17.19
N ASP A 333 13.72 1.02 -16.40
CA ASP A 333 15.03 0.55 -16.86
C ASP A 333 15.27 -0.93 -16.49
N ALA A 334 14.85 -1.85 -17.39
CA ALA A 334 15.07 -3.29 -17.20
C ALA A 334 16.57 -3.68 -17.26
N ILE A 335 17.43 -2.86 -17.89
CA ILE A 335 18.88 -3.12 -17.95
C ILE A 335 19.50 -2.86 -16.58
N ALA A 336 19.24 -1.70 -15.97
CA ALA A 336 19.72 -1.37 -14.65
C ALA A 336 19.18 -2.34 -13.58
N LEU A 337 17.91 -2.78 -13.71
CA LEU A 337 17.34 -3.82 -12.86
C LEU A 337 18.10 -5.14 -12.99
N ARG A 338 18.39 -5.59 -14.21
CA ARG A 338 19.18 -6.81 -14.47
C ARG A 338 20.56 -6.71 -13.83
N GLU A 339 21.25 -5.59 -14.01
CA GLU A 339 22.61 -5.37 -13.46
C GLU A 339 22.58 -5.41 -11.93
N SER A 340 21.57 -4.84 -11.29
CA SER A 340 21.37 -4.90 -9.84
C SER A 340 21.13 -6.33 -9.37
N ILE A 341 20.28 -7.12 -10.04
CA ILE A 341 20.04 -8.53 -9.74
C ILE A 341 21.35 -9.32 -9.88
N GLN A 342 22.04 -9.17 -11.01
CA GLN A 342 23.28 -9.88 -11.29
C GLN A 342 24.37 -9.57 -10.24
N LYS A 343 24.50 -8.30 -9.84
CA LYS A 343 25.42 -7.85 -8.80
C LYS A 343 25.15 -8.56 -7.46
N LEU A 344 23.90 -8.64 -7.03
CA LEU A 344 23.52 -9.24 -5.74
C LEU A 344 23.66 -10.77 -5.75
N ILE A 345 23.42 -11.42 -6.88
CA ILE A 345 23.67 -12.86 -7.04
C ILE A 345 25.17 -13.16 -7.00
N GLY A 346 25.97 -12.31 -7.66
CA GLY A 346 27.43 -12.49 -7.74
C GLY A 346 28.19 -12.13 -6.46
N ASP A 347 27.63 -11.25 -5.62
CA ASP A 347 28.27 -10.80 -4.38
C ASP A 347 27.36 -11.06 -3.16
N ARG A 348 27.50 -12.25 -2.60
CA ARG A 348 26.74 -12.68 -1.40
C ARG A 348 27.04 -11.81 -0.18
N SER A 349 28.26 -11.29 -0.05
CA SER A 349 28.64 -10.43 1.08
C SER A 349 27.87 -9.10 1.03
N LEU A 350 27.84 -8.49 -0.16
CA LEU A 350 27.03 -7.28 -0.39
C LEU A 350 25.54 -7.55 -0.13
N ALA A 351 25.00 -8.63 -0.69
CA ALA A 351 23.59 -8.98 -0.52
C ALA A 351 23.22 -9.14 0.96
N GLN A 352 24.06 -9.84 1.75
CA GLN A 352 23.86 -9.99 3.20
C GLN A 352 23.96 -8.67 3.95
N SER A 353 24.94 -7.82 3.61
CA SER A 353 25.10 -6.50 4.22
C SER A 353 23.87 -5.62 4.00
N LEU A 354 23.38 -5.54 2.76
CA LEU A 354 22.17 -4.77 2.42
C LEU A 354 20.93 -5.32 3.13
N ALA A 355 20.77 -6.63 3.21
CA ALA A 355 19.67 -7.28 3.92
C ALA A 355 19.68 -6.94 5.42
N GLN A 356 20.86 -7.00 6.06
CA GLN A 356 21.00 -6.67 7.47
C GLN A 356 20.72 -5.20 7.75
N GLN A 357 21.29 -4.28 6.94
CA GLN A 357 21.03 -2.85 7.10
C GLN A 357 19.58 -2.50 6.79
N GLY A 358 18.97 -3.16 5.79
CA GLY A 358 17.53 -3.03 5.51
C GLY A 358 16.67 -3.44 6.70
N TYR A 359 16.95 -4.56 7.32
CA TYR A 359 16.23 -5.03 8.51
C TYR A 359 16.33 -4.03 9.68
N ILE A 360 17.54 -3.51 9.94
CA ILE A 360 17.75 -2.49 10.98
C ILE A 360 16.93 -1.23 10.66
N ASN A 361 17.02 -0.74 9.42
CA ASN A 361 16.26 0.43 8.96
C ASN A 361 14.74 0.22 9.13
N ALA A 362 14.22 -0.92 8.70
CA ALA A 362 12.80 -1.22 8.79
C ALA A 362 12.29 -1.22 10.25
N LYS A 363 13.05 -1.85 11.15
CA LYS A 363 12.70 -1.88 12.59
C LYS A 363 12.78 -0.52 13.26
N GLN A 364 13.77 0.29 12.92
CA GLN A 364 13.98 1.59 13.54
C GLN A 364 13.00 2.66 13.05
N ASN A 365 12.66 2.66 11.75
CA ASN A 365 11.95 3.77 11.13
C ASN A 365 10.49 3.44 10.78
N PHE A 366 10.16 2.16 10.60
CA PHE A 366 8.85 1.73 10.09
C PHE A 366 8.17 0.69 10.99
N SER A 367 8.47 0.71 12.29
CA SER A 367 7.77 -0.14 13.24
C SER A 367 6.33 0.31 13.49
N VAL A 368 5.48 -0.59 13.98
CA VAL A 368 4.10 -0.27 14.34
C VAL A 368 4.05 0.73 15.50
N GLU A 369 5.03 0.71 16.40
CA GLU A 369 5.18 1.69 17.48
C GLU A 369 5.40 3.10 16.94
N ASN A 370 6.29 3.26 15.95
CA ASN A 370 6.54 4.55 15.30
C ASN A 370 5.29 5.09 14.57
N LEU A 371 4.50 4.20 13.97
CA LEU A 371 3.20 4.56 13.38
C LEU A 371 2.27 5.10 14.47
N HIS A 372 2.12 4.38 15.60
CA HIS A 372 1.23 4.79 16.68
C HIS A 372 1.67 6.10 17.33
N ASP A 373 2.96 6.28 17.59
CA ASP A 373 3.51 7.51 18.17
C ASP A 373 3.31 8.72 17.25
N SER A 374 3.60 8.55 15.95
CA SER A 374 3.42 9.61 14.95
C SER A 374 1.95 9.99 14.79
N PHE A 375 1.06 9.01 14.77
CA PHE A 375 -0.38 9.24 14.68
C PHE A 375 -0.91 9.89 15.97
N ALA A 376 -0.54 9.38 17.15
CA ALA A 376 -0.95 9.96 18.42
C ALA A 376 -0.49 11.42 18.55
N LYS A 377 0.72 11.74 18.06
CA LYS A 377 1.21 13.12 17.99
C LYS A 377 0.36 13.99 17.08
N ALA A 378 -0.01 13.49 15.89
CA ALA A 378 -0.81 14.22 14.92
C ALA A 378 -2.21 14.56 15.45
N ILE A 379 -2.79 13.71 16.33
CA ILE A 379 -4.13 13.93 16.91
C ILE A 379 -4.12 14.50 18.33
N SER A 380 -2.96 14.79 18.93
CA SER A 380 -2.82 15.12 20.37
C SER A 380 -3.47 16.43 20.79
N GLY A 381 -3.86 17.29 19.85
CA GLY A 381 -4.51 18.58 20.13
C GLY A 381 -6.03 18.56 20.07
N TYR A 382 -6.66 17.38 19.93
CA TYR A 382 -8.08 17.27 19.59
C TYR A 382 -8.88 16.40 20.56
#